data_de572557e4cf9fd21df887ad26aa98b3
#
_entry.id   de572557e4cf9fd21df887ad26aa98b3
#
_cell.length_a   1.000
_cell.length_b   1.000
_cell.length_c   1.000
_cell.angle_alpha   90.00
_cell.angle_beta   90.00
_cell.angle_gamma   90.00
#
_symmetry.space_group_name_H-M   'P 1'
#
loop_
_entity.id
_entity.type
_entity.pdbx_description
1 polymer ?
#
loop_
_entity_poly.entity_id
_entity_poly.type
_entity_poly.pdbx_seq_one_letter_code
_entity_poly.pdbx_strand_id
1 'polypeptide(L)'
;MFHERFCHAEVMVEMIGVFDTVKALGLRLPFLWMLTDPKHKFHNQALSRVVRHGYQALARDETRAVFEPILWRTDGGTPGADWKGRVEQVWFRGAHGDVGGHLGGFDAARPLANIPLIWMLDRVQSHGLSLPDGWKARLPVDENAPSVGTTRGWGKLFLFRERRVVGADPSESLHGTAVASARARGVPGLARVGRA
;
A
#
# COMPACT_ATOMS: atom_id res chain seq x y z
N MET A 1 26.40 -25.18 8.23
CA MET A 1 24.94 -25.37 8.13
C MET A 1 24.46 -25.05 6.72
N PHE A 2 23.17 -25.28 6.35
CA PHE A 2 22.72 -25.14 4.94
C PHE A 2 22.98 -23.73 4.36
N HIS A 3 22.63 -22.69 5.10
CA HIS A 3 22.79 -21.29 4.63
C HIS A 3 24.26 -20.89 4.40
N GLU A 4 25.21 -21.40 5.17
CA GLU A 4 26.63 -21.11 4.99
C GLU A 4 27.22 -21.76 3.74
N ARG A 5 26.60 -22.86 3.26
CA ARG A 5 27.06 -23.60 2.07
C ARG A 5 26.36 -23.17 0.78
N PHE A 6 25.13 -22.67 0.86
CA PHE A 6 24.25 -22.48 -0.30
C PHE A 6 23.66 -21.10 -0.45
N CYS A 7 23.89 -20.19 0.50
CA CYS A 7 23.41 -18.82 0.45
C CYS A 7 24.58 -17.82 0.42
N HIS A 8 24.38 -16.69 -0.24
CA HIS A 8 25.31 -15.57 -0.15
C HIS A 8 25.27 -14.98 1.26
N ALA A 9 26.45 -14.74 1.86
CA ALA A 9 26.57 -14.33 3.26
C ALA A 9 26.00 -12.94 3.56
N GLU A 10 26.09 -12.01 2.61
CA GLU A 10 25.74 -10.60 2.80
C GLU A 10 24.92 -10.07 1.62
N VAL A 11 23.68 -10.53 1.52
CA VAL A 11 22.75 -9.98 0.51
C VAL A 11 21.95 -8.84 1.12
N MET A 12 22.11 -7.64 0.55
CA MET A 12 21.27 -6.50 0.87
C MET A 12 20.25 -6.28 -0.25
N VAL A 13 19.01 -6.03 0.14
CA VAL A 13 17.93 -5.63 -0.77
C VAL A 13 17.84 -4.12 -0.76
N GLU A 14 18.04 -3.47 -1.90
CA GLU A 14 18.05 -2.02 -2.00
C GLU A 14 16.69 -1.43 -1.63
N MET A 15 15.62 -1.96 -2.20
CA MET A 15 14.26 -1.55 -1.84
C MET A 15 13.24 -2.66 -1.98
N ILE A 16 12.16 -2.53 -1.21
CA ILE A 16 10.90 -3.28 -1.40
C ILE A 16 9.79 -2.26 -1.63
N GLY A 17 9.07 -2.40 -2.76
CA GLY A 17 7.87 -1.64 -3.06
C GLY A 17 6.64 -2.54 -3.02
N VAL A 18 5.61 -2.17 -2.26
CA VAL A 18 4.38 -2.96 -2.16
C VAL A 18 3.14 -2.08 -2.34
N PHE A 19 2.09 -2.67 -2.87
CA PHE A 19 0.81 -2.01 -3.09
C PHE A 19 -0.26 -2.66 -2.23
N ASP A 20 -0.73 -1.92 -1.24
CA ASP A 20 -1.87 -2.22 -0.38
C ASP A 20 -1.90 -3.67 0.14
N THR A 21 -0.78 -4.13 0.69
CA THR A 21 -0.62 -5.48 1.24
C THR A 21 -1.64 -5.75 2.34
N VAL A 22 -2.38 -6.84 2.23
CA VAL A 22 -3.50 -7.18 3.13
C VAL A 22 -3.27 -8.50 3.86
N LYS A 23 -3.92 -8.66 5.01
CA LYS A 23 -3.84 -9.86 5.86
C LYS A 23 -4.49 -11.12 5.27
N ALA A 24 -5.30 -10.99 4.22
CA ALA A 24 -6.16 -12.04 3.70
C ALA A 24 -5.38 -13.17 3.02
N LEU A 25 -4.78 -14.04 3.80
CA LEU A 25 -4.31 -15.37 3.40
C LEU A 25 -5.36 -16.40 3.79
N GLY A 26 -6.43 -16.54 3.01
CA GLY A 26 -7.48 -17.52 3.28
C GLY A 26 -8.50 -17.64 2.16
N LEU A 27 -9.37 -18.63 2.26
CA LEU A 27 -10.42 -18.94 1.31
C LEU A 27 -11.22 -17.68 0.93
N ARG A 28 -11.20 -17.33 -0.35
CA ARG A 28 -11.84 -16.15 -0.97
C ARG A 28 -13.38 -16.20 -0.93
N LEU A 29 -13.99 -17.07 -0.13
CA LEU A 29 -15.44 -17.18 -0.01
C LEU A 29 -15.94 -16.16 1.01
N PRO A 30 -16.97 -15.36 0.67
CA PRO A 30 -17.43 -14.20 1.45
C PRO A 30 -17.84 -14.49 2.89
N PHE A 31 -18.12 -15.74 3.25
CA PHE A 31 -18.58 -16.14 4.58
C PHE A 31 -17.61 -17.04 5.34
N LEU A 32 -16.68 -17.72 4.65
CA LEU A 32 -15.77 -18.69 5.28
C LEU A 32 -14.52 -18.07 5.90
N TRP A 33 -14.16 -16.84 5.53
CA TRP A 33 -13.00 -16.16 6.10
C TRP A 33 -13.16 -15.89 7.61
N MET A 34 -14.40 -15.78 8.12
CA MET A 34 -14.69 -15.59 9.55
C MET A 34 -14.45 -16.86 10.38
N LEU A 35 -14.42 -18.03 9.73
CA LEU A 35 -14.22 -19.34 10.40
C LEU A 35 -12.74 -19.75 10.42
N THR A 36 -11.90 -19.10 9.62
CA THR A 36 -10.47 -19.32 9.63
C THR A 36 -9.84 -18.31 10.56
N ASP A 37 -9.70 -18.66 11.83
CA ASP A 37 -8.86 -17.93 12.78
C ASP A 37 -7.45 -17.84 12.16
N PRO A 38 -6.92 -16.63 11.89
CA PRO A 38 -5.61 -16.51 11.29
C PRO A 38 -4.53 -16.88 12.30
N LYS A 39 -4.28 -18.20 12.44
CA LYS A 39 -3.15 -18.74 13.21
C LYS A 39 -1.79 -18.27 12.69
N HIS A 40 -1.79 -17.61 11.54
CA HIS A 40 -0.61 -16.98 10.94
C HIS A 40 -0.57 -15.48 11.25
N LYS A 41 -0.39 -15.14 12.53
CA LYS A 41 0.09 -13.82 12.90
C LYS A 41 1.52 -13.72 12.40
N PHE A 42 1.73 -13.05 11.26
CA PHE A 42 3.05 -12.56 10.91
C PHE A 42 3.46 -11.59 12.02
N HIS A 43 4.28 -12.07 12.96
CA HIS A 43 4.61 -11.33 14.18
C HIS A 43 5.60 -10.20 13.93
N ASN A 44 6.23 -10.15 12.76
CA ASN A 44 7.22 -9.13 12.45
C ASN A 44 6.71 -8.16 11.39
N GLN A 45 6.19 -7.03 11.83
CA GLN A 45 5.78 -5.90 10.98
C GLN A 45 6.93 -4.89 10.78
N ALA A 46 8.12 -5.17 11.26
CA ALA A 46 9.28 -4.33 11.04
C ALA A 46 9.93 -4.66 9.69
N LEU A 47 10.41 -3.63 8.99
CA LEU A 47 11.22 -3.82 7.79
C LEU A 47 12.52 -4.54 8.16
N SER A 48 12.83 -5.64 7.47
CA SER A 48 14.05 -6.41 7.72
C SER A 48 15.30 -5.53 7.60
N ARG A 49 16.31 -5.79 8.41
CA ARG A 49 17.59 -5.06 8.38
C ARG A 49 18.37 -5.26 7.06
N VAL A 50 18.12 -6.36 6.35
CA VAL A 50 18.74 -6.60 5.03
C VAL A 50 18.08 -5.79 3.92
N VAL A 51 16.97 -5.11 4.18
CA VAL A 51 16.27 -4.21 3.26
C VAL A 51 16.61 -2.78 3.62
N ARG A 52 17.14 -2.01 2.67
CA ARG A 52 17.51 -0.62 2.90
C ARG A 52 16.29 0.30 2.93
N HIS A 53 15.36 0.12 1.98
CA HIS A 53 14.20 0.99 1.82
C HIS A 53 12.91 0.19 1.62
N GLY A 54 11.83 0.60 2.30
CA GLY A 54 10.49 0.03 2.17
C GLY A 54 9.47 1.10 1.79
N TYR A 55 8.77 0.89 0.67
CA TYR A 55 7.76 1.81 0.14
C TYR A 55 6.42 1.09 0.03
N GLN A 56 5.38 1.66 0.62
CA GLN A 56 4.04 1.09 0.56
C GLN A 56 3.03 2.13 0.07
N ALA A 57 2.38 1.84 -1.04
CA ALA A 57 1.22 2.58 -1.50
C ALA A 57 -0.04 1.97 -0.89
N LEU A 58 -0.86 2.77 -0.20
CA LEU A 58 -2.02 2.35 0.58
C LEU A 58 -3.32 2.93 0.00
N ALA A 59 -4.37 2.12 -0.05
CA ALA A 59 -5.69 2.51 -0.54
C ALA A 59 -6.53 3.12 0.58
N ARG A 60 -6.72 4.45 0.57
CA ARG A 60 -7.48 5.14 1.62
C ARG A 60 -8.98 4.82 1.60
N ASP A 61 -9.55 4.62 0.41
CA ASP A 61 -10.99 4.50 0.23
C ASP A 61 -11.50 3.05 0.23
N GLU A 62 -10.61 2.08 0.52
CA GLU A 62 -11.02 0.70 0.75
C GLU A 62 -11.81 0.57 2.05
N THR A 63 -12.95 -0.09 2.00
CA THR A 63 -13.84 -0.26 3.15
C THR A 63 -14.13 -1.71 3.50
N ARG A 64 -13.75 -2.65 2.66
CA ARG A 64 -13.96 -4.09 2.95
C ARG A 64 -12.99 -4.52 4.04
N ALA A 65 -13.51 -4.97 5.18
CA ALA A 65 -12.70 -5.36 6.34
C ALA A 65 -11.68 -6.47 6.01
N VAL A 66 -12.01 -7.36 5.07
CA VAL A 66 -11.11 -8.43 4.60
C VAL A 66 -9.84 -7.89 3.92
N PHE A 67 -9.85 -6.65 3.42
CA PHE A 67 -8.71 -5.97 2.84
C PHE A 67 -8.05 -5.00 3.82
N GLU A 68 -8.12 -5.28 5.13
CA GLU A 68 -7.36 -4.52 6.13
C GLU A 68 -5.85 -4.56 5.79
N PRO A 69 -5.18 -3.39 5.66
CA PRO A 69 -3.79 -3.37 5.25
C PRO A 69 -2.86 -3.81 6.38
N ILE A 70 -1.75 -4.41 6.00
CA ILE A 70 -0.63 -4.64 6.92
C ILE A 70 0.34 -3.48 6.76
N LEU A 71 0.47 -2.68 7.81
CA LEU A 71 1.46 -1.59 7.87
C LEU A 71 2.79 -2.10 8.42
N TRP A 72 3.89 -1.56 7.93
CA TRP A 72 5.12 -1.62 8.69
C TRP A 72 4.99 -0.80 9.97
N ARG A 73 5.55 -1.33 11.06
CA ARG A 73 5.57 -0.68 12.36
C ARG A 73 6.95 -0.10 12.62
N THR A 74 6.97 1.22 12.84
CA THR A 74 8.21 1.96 13.11
C THR A 74 8.26 2.52 14.53
N ASP A 75 7.14 2.51 15.24
CA ASP A 75 6.95 3.02 16.61
C ASP A 75 7.42 2.07 17.72
N GLY A 76 7.61 0.80 17.42
CA GLY A 76 8.06 -0.23 18.35
C GLY A 76 9.26 -1.04 17.85
N GLY A 77 9.92 -0.50 16.84
CA GLY A 77 11.03 -1.18 16.18
C GLY A 77 12.23 -1.42 17.08
N THR A 78 13.07 -2.36 16.68
CA THR A 78 14.32 -2.71 17.33
C THR A 78 15.07 -1.43 17.73
N PRO A 79 15.48 -1.29 19.01
CA PRO A 79 16.27 -0.14 19.46
C PRO A 79 17.45 0.14 18.52
N GLY A 80 17.57 1.38 18.02
CA GLY A 80 18.63 1.79 17.10
C GLY A 80 18.31 1.63 15.60
N ALA A 81 17.12 1.17 15.20
CA ALA A 81 16.70 1.20 13.81
C ALA A 81 16.12 2.58 13.48
N ASP A 82 16.91 3.44 12.85
CA ASP A 82 16.41 4.68 12.28
C ASP A 82 15.53 4.34 11.07
N TRP A 83 14.21 4.46 11.24
CA TRP A 83 13.25 4.23 10.17
C TRP A 83 13.14 5.43 9.22
N LYS A 84 13.55 6.63 9.67
CA LYS A 84 13.49 7.87 8.88
C LYS A 84 14.29 7.70 7.59
N GLY A 85 13.65 7.94 6.48
CA GLY A 85 14.24 7.72 5.16
C GLY A 85 14.32 6.25 4.71
N ARG A 86 13.97 5.28 5.57
CA ARG A 86 13.93 3.84 5.21
C ARG A 86 12.53 3.33 4.93
N VAL A 87 11.51 3.85 5.61
CA VAL A 87 10.12 3.41 5.47
C VAL A 87 9.26 4.60 5.10
N GLU A 88 8.53 4.47 4.01
CA GLU A 88 7.54 5.45 3.57
C GLU A 88 6.24 4.72 3.22
N GLN A 89 5.13 5.09 3.88
CA GLN A 89 3.82 4.51 3.70
C GLN A 89 2.84 5.61 3.29
N VAL A 90 2.40 5.59 2.05
CA VAL A 90 1.65 6.70 1.46
C VAL A 90 0.23 6.27 1.09
N TRP A 91 -0.74 7.02 1.61
CA TRP A 91 -2.15 6.82 1.34
C TRP A 91 -2.59 7.57 0.09
N PHE A 92 -3.14 6.83 -0.86
CA PHE A 92 -3.69 7.35 -2.11
C PHE A 92 -5.21 7.33 -2.10
N ARG A 93 -5.82 8.19 -2.91
CA ARG A 93 -7.24 8.09 -3.25
C ARG A 93 -7.49 6.79 -4.01
N GLY A 94 -8.60 6.11 -3.68
CA GLY A 94 -9.05 4.90 -4.36
C GLY A 94 -9.17 3.69 -3.43
N ALA A 95 -9.73 2.62 -3.95
CA ALA A 95 -9.86 1.32 -3.31
C ALA A 95 -8.63 0.43 -3.60
N HIS A 96 -8.59 -0.76 -3.01
CA HIS A 96 -7.51 -1.74 -3.20
C HIS A 96 -7.18 -1.99 -4.68
N GLY A 97 -8.19 -2.14 -5.53
CA GLY A 97 -8.00 -2.34 -6.97
C GLY A 97 -7.41 -1.14 -7.70
N ASP A 98 -7.74 0.09 -7.26
CA ASP A 98 -7.17 1.31 -7.85
C ASP A 98 -5.68 1.43 -7.52
N VAL A 99 -5.31 1.21 -6.25
CA VAL A 99 -3.91 1.31 -5.82
C VAL A 99 -3.08 0.15 -6.32
N GLY A 100 -3.63 -1.08 -6.31
CA GLY A 100 -2.95 -2.28 -6.82
C GLY A 100 -3.00 -2.44 -8.34
N GLY A 101 -3.71 -1.56 -9.06
CA GLY A 101 -3.79 -1.59 -10.52
C GLY A 101 -4.69 -2.69 -11.10
N HIS A 102 -5.40 -3.46 -10.26
CA HIS A 102 -6.34 -4.51 -10.72
C HIS A 102 -7.74 -3.95 -10.91
N LEU A 103 -8.04 -3.45 -12.10
CA LEU A 103 -9.26 -2.69 -12.39
C LEU A 103 -10.45 -3.55 -12.81
N GLY A 104 -10.28 -4.85 -13.02
CA GLY A 104 -11.36 -5.77 -13.40
C GLY A 104 -12.10 -5.35 -14.66
N GLY A 105 -11.38 -4.83 -15.67
CA GLY A 105 -11.95 -4.35 -16.93
C GLY A 105 -12.56 -2.94 -16.86
N PHE A 106 -12.41 -2.21 -15.76
CA PHE A 106 -12.88 -0.82 -15.67
C PHE A 106 -11.76 0.18 -16.01
N ASP A 107 -11.39 0.25 -17.27
CA ASP A 107 -10.25 1.04 -17.74
C ASP A 107 -10.38 2.56 -17.52
N ALA A 108 -11.59 3.07 -17.34
CA ALA A 108 -11.81 4.46 -16.95
C ALA A 108 -11.13 4.85 -15.63
N ALA A 109 -10.83 3.87 -14.76
CA ALA A 109 -10.09 4.09 -13.51
C ALA A 109 -8.57 4.08 -13.70
N ARG A 110 -8.05 3.76 -14.90
CA ARG A 110 -6.61 3.65 -15.16
C ARG A 110 -5.84 4.94 -14.84
N PRO A 111 -6.32 6.15 -15.21
CA PRO A 111 -5.60 7.37 -14.86
C PRO A 111 -5.46 7.62 -13.36
N LEU A 112 -6.41 7.17 -12.53
CA LEU A 112 -6.29 7.20 -11.08
C LEU A 112 -5.26 6.18 -10.60
N ALA A 113 -5.31 4.95 -11.11
CA ALA A 113 -4.39 3.86 -10.72
C ALA A 113 -2.93 4.12 -11.14
N ASN A 114 -2.71 4.94 -12.15
CA ASN A 114 -1.37 5.33 -12.57
C ASN A 114 -0.67 6.23 -11.54
N ILE A 115 -1.39 6.92 -10.67
CA ILE A 115 -0.80 7.84 -9.67
C ILE A 115 0.07 7.07 -8.66
N PRO A 116 -0.42 6.06 -7.91
CA PRO A 116 0.44 5.26 -7.04
C PRO A 116 1.50 4.48 -7.80
N LEU A 117 1.24 4.09 -9.05
CA LEU A 117 2.25 3.43 -9.89
C LEU A 117 3.41 4.37 -10.20
N ILE A 118 3.15 5.60 -10.65
CA ILE A 118 4.18 6.61 -10.94
C ILE A 118 4.97 6.93 -9.67
N TRP A 119 4.29 7.12 -8.53
CA TRP A 119 4.95 7.35 -7.26
C TRP A 119 5.93 6.21 -6.92
N MET A 120 5.53 4.97 -7.09
CA MET A 120 6.40 3.81 -6.83
C MET A 120 7.56 3.74 -7.83
N LEU A 121 7.32 3.98 -9.11
CA LEU A 121 8.36 3.96 -10.13
C LEU A 121 9.39 5.09 -9.92
N ASP A 122 8.99 6.25 -9.42
CA ASP A 122 9.91 7.31 -9.00
C ASP A 122 10.85 6.85 -7.89
N ARG A 123 10.34 6.08 -6.91
CA ARG A 123 11.17 5.48 -5.84
C ARG A 123 12.14 4.45 -6.41
N VAL A 124 11.66 3.58 -7.30
CA VAL A 124 12.50 2.58 -7.99
C VAL A 124 13.63 3.27 -8.76
N GLN A 125 13.33 4.33 -9.49
CA GLN A 125 14.31 5.09 -10.26
C GLN A 125 15.32 5.81 -9.35
N SER A 126 14.87 6.37 -8.23
CA SER A 126 15.77 7.04 -7.26
C SER A 126 16.75 6.08 -6.58
N HIS A 127 16.44 4.78 -6.59
CA HIS A 127 17.32 3.73 -6.10
C HIS A 127 18.13 3.03 -7.20
N GLY A 128 18.28 3.67 -8.35
CA GLY A 128 19.22 3.26 -9.39
C GLY A 128 18.69 2.30 -10.46
N LEU A 129 17.39 1.95 -10.43
CA LEU A 129 16.82 1.19 -11.54
C LEU A 129 16.55 2.14 -12.71
N SER A 130 17.17 1.85 -13.86
CA SER A 130 16.91 2.61 -15.08
C SER A 130 15.53 2.29 -15.65
N LEU A 131 14.73 3.31 -15.87
CA LEU A 131 13.45 3.21 -16.57
C LEU A 131 13.60 3.78 -17.99
N PRO A 132 12.78 3.33 -18.96
CA PRO A 132 12.83 3.85 -20.32
C PRO A 132 12.57 5.36 -20.38
N ASP A 133 13.24 6.06 -21.29
CA ASP A 133 13.01 7.50 -21.48
C ASP A 133 11.54 7.80 -21.75
N GLY A 134 11.05 8.88 -21.12
CA GLY A 134 9.67 9.31 -21.27
C GLY A 134 8.63 8.36 -20.68
N TRP A 135 8.99 7.44 -19.80
CA TRP A 135 8.07 6.45 -19.22
C TRP A 135 6.85 7.09 -18.54
N LYS A 136 7.02 8.25 -17.86
CA LYS A 136 5.88 8.95 -17.23
C LYS A 136 4.82 9.39 -18.23
N ALA A 137 5.24 9.84 -19.41
CA ALA A 137 4.30 10.28 -20.44
C ALA A 137 3.40 9.15 -21.00
N ARG A 138 3.80 7.89 -20.80
CA ARG A 138 3.02 6.71 -21.16
C ARG A 138 1.94 6.35 -20.13
N LEU A 139 1.94 7.00 -18.98
CA LEU A 139 1.04 6.74 -17.86
C LEU A 139 0.20 8.01 -17.59
N PRO A 140 -0.85 8.26 -18.37
CA PRO A 140 -1.72 9.41 -18.15
C PRO A 140 -2.34 9.35 -16.76
N VAL A 141 -2.42 10.49 -16.08
CA VAL A 141 -2.96 10.62 -14.72
C VAL A 141 -4.14 11.58 -14.69
N ASP A 142 -5.13 11.24 -13.88
CA ASP A 142 -6.25 12.13 -13.55
C ASP A 142 -6.71 11.80 -12.11
N GLU A 143 -6.51 12.74 -11.20
CA GLU A 143 -6.95 12.58 -9.80
C GLU A 143 -8.47 12.55 -9.65
N ASN A 144 -9.22 13.02 -10.65
CA ASN A 144 -10.68 13.01 -10.68
C ASN A 144 -11.26 11.80 -11.41
N ALA A 145 -10.42 10.98 -12.05
CA ALA A 145 -10.89 9.77 -12.72
C ALA A 145 -11.71 8.89 -11.76
N PRO A 146 -12.70 8.15 -12.28
CA PRO A 146 -13.55 7.30 -11.44
C PRO A 146 -12.71 6.20 -10.76
N SER A 147 -13.06 5.86 -9.53
CA SER A 147 -12.51 4.71 -8.81
C SER A 147 -13.27 3.44 -9.18
N VAL A 148 -12.58 2.31 -9.20
CA VAL A 148 -13.21 0.97 -9.24
C VAL A 148 -14.19 0.81 -8.09
N GLY A 149 -13.85 1.42 -6.93
CA GLY A 149 -14.66 1.34 -5.73
C GLY A 149 -14.61 -0.04 -5.06
N THR A 150 -15.42 -0.20 -4.01
CA THR A 150 -15.44 -1.41 -3.18
C THR A 150 -16.68 -2.26 -3.39
N THR A 151 -17.60 -1.83 -4.27
CA THR A 151 -18.91 -2.46 -4.47
C THR A 151 -19.14 -3.03 -5.87
N ARG A 152 -18.16 -3.02 -6.77
CA ARG A 152 -18.28 -3.61 -8.11
C ARG A 152 -18.16 -5.14 -8.06
N GLY A 153 -18.90 -5.82 -8.92
CA GLY A 153 -18.86 -7.27 -9.07
C GLY A 153 -19.01 -8.01 -7.72
N TRP A 154 -18.10 -8.89 -7.43
CA TRP A 154 -18.02 -9.64 -6.17
C TRP A 154 -17.81 -8.77 -4.93
N GLY A 155 -17.41 -7.51 -5.09
CA GLY A 155 -17.24 -6.56 -3.98
C GLY A 155 -18.50 -6.31 -3.19
N LYS A 156 -19.70 -6.52 -3.79
CA LYS A 156 -21.00 -6.40 -3.11
C LYS A 156 -21.24 -7.45 -2.02
N LEU A 157 -20.58 -8.60 -2.12
CA LEU A 157 -20.76 -9.72 -1.18
C LEU A 157 -19.98 -9.54 0.13
N PHE A 158 -19.05 -8.57 0.19
CA PHE A 158 -18.34 -8.24 1.43
C PHE A 158 -19.20 -7.30 2.28
N LEU A 159 -19.95 -7.85 3.22
CA LEU A 159 -20.90 -7.10 4.05
C LEU A 159 -20.21 -6.33 5.17
N PHE A 160 -19.10 -6.86 5.71
CA PHE A 160 -18.32 -6.21 6.76
C PHE A 160 -17.46 -5.11 6.18
N ARG A 161 -17.76 -3.88 6.60
CA ARG A 161 -17.11 -2.68 6.12
C ARG A 161 -16.62 -1.83 7.26
N GLU A 162 -15.38 -1.39 7.13
CA GLU A 162 -14.71 -0.55 8.10
C GLU A 162 -13.87 0.51 7.37
N ARG A 163 -13.83 1.71 7.92
CA ARG A 163 -12.94 2.76 7.39
C ARG A 163 -11.54 2.53 7.89
N ARG A 164 -10.59 2.67 7.00
CA ARG A 164 -9.18 2.59 7.34
C ARG A 164 -8.75 3.75 8.23
N VAL A 165 -7.95 3.44 9.24
CA VAL A 165 -7.33 4.43 10.11
C VAL A 165 -6.03 4.88 9.47
N VAL A 166 -5.87 6.19 9.32
CA VAL A 166 -4.67 6.83 8.76
C VAL A 166 -3.89 7.50 9.88
N GLY A 167 -2.56 7.36 9.88
CA GLY A 167 -1.70 7.97 10.89
C GLY A 167 -1.54 7.12 12.15
N ALA A 168 -1.67 5.80 12.04
CA ALA A 168 -1.37 4.86 13.12
C ALA A 168 0.13 4.67 13.34
N ASP A 169 0.94 4.93 12.30
CA ASP A 169 2.40 4.85 12.33
C ASP A 169 3.04 6.16 11.84
N PRO A 170 4.15 6.63 12.43
CA PRO A 170 4.77 7.89 12.04
C PRO A 170 5.38 7.91 10.62
N SER A 171 5.57 6.76 9.99
CA SER A 171 6.01 6.67 8.59
C SER A 171 4.90 6.88 7.56
N GLU A 172 3.66 7.05 8.02
CA GLU A 172 2.53 7.29 7.15
C GLU A 172 2.40 8.74 6.72
N SER A 173 1.99 8.94 5.47
CA SER A 173 1.66 10.25 4.92
C SER A 173 0.48 10.16 3.93
N LEU A 174 -0.08 11.30 3.57
CA LEU A 174 -1.16 11.40 2.59
C LEU A 174 -0.63 11.97 1.29
N HIS A 175 -0.83 11.26 0.18
CA HIS A 175 -0.64 11.83 -1.15
C HIS A 175 -1.61 12.99 -1.42
N GLY A 176 -1.21 13.97 -2.23
CA GLY A 176 -2.03 15.15 -2.54
C GLY A 176 -3.46 14.81 -2.99
N THR A 177 -3.62 13.78 -3.82
CA THR A 177 -4.93 13.29 -4.30
C THR A 177 -5.82 12.78 -3.17
N ALA A 178 -5.24 12.16 -2.14
CA ALA A 178 -5.98 11.72 -0.96
C ALA A 178 -6.44 12.90 -0.12
N VAL A 179 -5.61 13.93 0.02
CA VAL A 179 -5.96 15.17 0.76
C VAL A 179 -7.11 15.91 0.07
N ALA A 180 -7.02 16.13 -1.24
CA ALA A 180 -8.03 16.85 -2.01
C ALA A 180 -9.41 16.18 -1.89
N SER A 181 -9.48 14.88 -2.13
CA SER A 181 -10.75 14.14 -2.07
C SER A 181 -11.31 13.97 -0.65
N ALA A 182 -10.48 14.01 0.37
CA ALA A 182 -10.94 13.96 1.76
C ALA A 182 -11.55 15.30 2.20
N ARG A 183 -10.95 16.42 1.80
CA ARG A 183 -11.52 17.77 2.02
C ARG A 183 -12.88 17.92 1.34
N ALA A 184 -13.00 17.47 0.10
CA ALA A 184 -14.27 17.51 -0.63
C ALA A 184 -15.39 16.71 0.04
N ARG A 185 -15.04 15.69 0.85
CA ARG A 185 -15.99 14.84 1.60
C ARG A 185 -16.13 15.20 3.07
N GLY A 186 -15.51 16.28 3.53
CA GLY A 186 -15.60 16.73 4.92
C GLY A 186 -15.04 15.73 5.95
N VAL A 187 -14.01 14.95 5.59
CA VAL A 187 -13.42 13.94 6.49
C VAL A 187 -12.60 14.65 7.58
N PRO A 188 -12.95 14.50 8.87
CA PRO A 188 -12.19 15.09 9.98
C PRO A 188 -10.85 14.36 10.18
N GLY A 189 -9.85 15.05 10.72
CA GLY A 189 -8.61 14.42 11.21
C GLY A 189 -7.41 14.49 10.28
N LEU A 190 -7.49 15.14 9.13
CA LEU A 190 -6.38 15.29 8.15
C LEU A 190 -5.16 16.08 8.66
N ALA A 191 -5.28 16.76 9.79
CA ALA A 191 -4.25 17.68 10.29
C ALA A 191 -3.02 16.96 10.91
N ARG A 192 -3.10 15.66 11.17
CA ARG A 192 -2.07 14.89 11.90
C ARG A 192 -1.12 14.10 11.00
N VAL A 193 -1.41 13.99 9.73
CA VAL A 193 -0.61 13.18 8.79
C VAL A 193 0.15 14.10 7.86
N GLY A 194 1.46 13.89 7.72
CA GLY A 194 2.32 14.61 6.80
C GLY A 194 1.84 14.52 5.35
N ARG A 195 2.30 15.45 4.50
CA ARG A 195 2.12 15.37 3.05
C ARG A 195 3.35 14.71 2.45
N ALA A 196 3.14 13.72 1.60
CA ALA A 196 4.18 13.12 0.77
C ALA A 196 4.48 13.98 -0.46
#